data_8f77154718c30fd32853f2d03200dd30
#
_entry.id   8f77154718c30fd32853f2d03200dd30
#
_cell.length_a   1.000
_cell.length_b   1.000
_cell.length_c   1.000
_cell.angle_alpha   90.00
_cell.angle_beta   90.00
_cell.angle_gamma   90.00
#
_symmetry.space_group_name_H-M   'P 1'
#
loop_
_entity.id
_entity.type
_entity.pdbx_description
1 polymer ?
#
loop_
_entity_poly.entity_id
_entity_poly.type
_entity_poly.pdbx_seq_one_letter_code
_entity_poly.pdbx_strand_id
1 'polypeptide(L)'
;MSDLASQRVLTRTSPHLPLGWYFDPGVDEAERKFLFEHGPGYVGHAQMAPEPGDYRVLDWRSNGGWALVNNGGRHDLVSNVCRHRQAIILKDHGKLAGGTITCPLHRWSYSSEGKHLGAPEFPDHPCLDLPRQELQKWNGMLFNGKRDVARDLAKLGVASELDFEGYLLNKVETVEYAFNWKTFIEVYLEDYHVGPFHPGLGKFVTCDDLRWEMGNWYSVQTVGVHNALGKPGSDVYKMWHEQVLRYRNGEPPPHGAIWLTYYPNVMVEWYPHVLVISTLHPRGPEKCVNVIEFYYPEEIALFEPEFVEAQQKAYHETAREDEEICVRMTEGRRALLLDGREEHGPYQSPMEDGMVHFHEFIRREIGQHV
;
A
#
# COMPACT_ATOMS: atom_id res chain seq x y z
N MET A 1 21.00 -32.85 -25.16
CA MET A 1 20.43 -33.42 -23.91
C MET A 1 19.34 -32.44 -23.51
N SER A 2 18.07 -32.84 -23.67
CA SER A 2 16.95 -32.01 -23.21
C SER A 2 16.99 -31.96 -21.69
N ASP A 3 17.08 -30.77 -21.15
CA ASP A 3 17.21 -30.55 -19.74
C ASP A 3 15.92 -30.97 -19.02
N LEU A 4 15.93 -32.19 -18.47
CA LEU A 4 14.84 -32.73 -17.64
C LEU A 4 14.59 -31.86 -16.37
N ALA A 5 15.54 -30.99 -16.00
CA ALA A 5 15.38 -30.06 -14.90
C ALA A 5 14.39 -28.92 -15.27
N SER A 6 14.45 -28.40 -16.50
CA SER A 6 13.51 -27.40 -17.00
C SER A 6 12.08 -27.94 -17.11
N GLN A 7 11.90 -29.20 -17.48
CA GLN A 7 10.57 -29.84 -17.49
C GLN A 7 9.99 -30.03 -16.08
N ARG A 8 10.83 -30.24 -15.04
CA ARG A 8 10.38 -30.34 -13.66
C ARG A 8 9.97 -29.01 -13.05
N VAL A 9 10.53 -27.90 -13.50
CA VAL A 9 10.11 -26.54 -13.10
C VAL A 9 8.73 -26.23 -13.68
N LEU A 10 8.49 -26.53 -14.95
CA LEU A 10 7.18 -26.33 -15.60
C LEU A 10 6.04 -27.19 -15.02
N THR A 11 6.34 -28.34 -14.40
CA THR A 11 5.34 -29.24 -13.81
C THR A 11 5.04 -28.96 -12.32
N ARG A 12 5.69 -27.99 -11.71
CA ARG A 12 5.52 -27.63 -10.29
C ARG A 12 4.83 -26.27 -10.07
N THR A 13 4.36 -25.62 -11.10
CA THR A 13 3.67 -24.33 -10.96
C THR A 13 2.31 -24.54 -10.31
N SER A 14 2.07 -23.89 -9.19
CA SER A 14 0.71 -23.70 -8.69
C SER A 14 -0.14 -23.09 -9.78
N PRO A 15 -1.40 -23.53 -9.96
CA PRO A 15 -2.26 -22.94 -10.96
C PRO A 15 -2.49 -21.44 -10.65
N HIS A 16 -2.70 -20.61 -11.67
CA HIS A 16 -3.17 -19.24 -11.49
C HIS A 16 -4.50 -19.21 -10.73
N LEU A 17 -4.87 -18.06 -10.16
CA LEU A 17 -6.20 -17.88 -9.57
C LEU A 17 -7.26 -18.02 -10.68
N PRO A 18 -8.41 -18.69 -10.42
CA PRO A 18 -9.49 -18.80 -11.40
C PRO A 18 -9.92 -17.43 -11.91
N LEU A 19 -10.18 -17.29 -13.22
CA LEU A 19 -10.55 -16.01 -13.83
C LEU A 19 -11.80 -15.40 -13.17
N GLY A 20 -12.76 -16.22 -12.76
CA GLY A 20 -13.95 -15.78 -12.02
C GLY A 20 -13.64 -15.04 -10.73
N TRP A 21 -12.50 -15.33 -10.07
CA TRP A 21 -12.14 -14.71 -8.79
C TRP A 21 -11.84 -13.21 -8.88
N TYR A 22 -11.66 -12.67 -10.07
CA TYR A 22 -11.44 -11.22 -10.27
C TYR A 22 -12.75 -10.46 -10.47
N PHE A 23 -13.88 -11.16 -10.67
CA PHE A 23 -15.16 -10.55 -11.05
C PHE A 23 -16.32 -10.94 -10.13
N ASP A 24 -16.22 -12.04 -9.40
CA ASP A 24 -17.28 -12.59 -8.59
C ASP A 24 -17.49 -11.80 -7.28
N PRO A 25 -18.69 -11.23 -7.02
CA PRO A 25 -18.97 -10.54 -5.76
C PRO A 25 -18.88 -11.44 -4.52
N GLY A 26 -19.11 -12.76 -4.65
CA GLY A 26 -18.98 -13.72 -3.56
C GLY A 26 -17.52 -13.91 -3.15
N VAL A 27 -16.61 -13.89 -4.12
CA VAL A 27 -15.15 -13.89 -3.85
C VAL A 27 -14.73 -12.60 -3.15
N ASP A 28 -15.20 -11.43 -3.63
CA ASP A 28 -14.93 -10.14 -2.97
C ASP A 28 -15.43 -10.13 -1.51
N GLU A 29 -16.59 -10.72 -1.23
CA GLU A 29 -17.09 -10.85 0.13
C GLU A 29 -16.22 -11.78 0.99
N ALA A 30 -15.78 -12.92 0.43
CA ALA A 30 -14.87 -13.84 1.11
C ALA A 30 -13.51 -13.17 1.39
N GLU A 31 -12.94 -12.45 0.44
CA GLU A 31 -11.72 -11.66 0.62
C GLU A 31 -11.86 -10.64 1.76
N ARG A 32 -12.92 -9.85 1.77
CA ARG A 32 -13.17 -8.89 2.86
C ARG A 32 -13.23 -9.56 4.21
N LYS A 33 -13.99 -10.65 4.33
CA LYS A 33 -14.23 -11.34 5.59
C LYS A 33 -13.02 -12.14 6.10
N PHE A 34 -12.39 -12.92 5.22
CA PHE A 34 -11.37 -13.89 5.64
C PHE A 34 -9.94 -13.38 5.41
N LEU A 35 -9.74 -12.40 4.54
CA LEU A 35 -8.42 -11.87 4.22
C LEU A 35 -8.19 -10.49 4.84
N PHE A 36 -9.06 -9.50 4.55
CA PHE A 36 -8.86 -8.13 5.05
C PHE A 36 -9.20 -7.97 6.53
N GLU A 37 -10.32 -8.52 7.02
CA GLU A 37 -10.70 -8.44 8.44
C GLU A 37 -9.78 -9.28 9.35
N HIS A 38 -9.11 -10.29 8.82
CA HIS A 38 -8.13 -11.10 9.54
C HIS A 38 -6.68 -10.68 9.28
N GLY A 39 -6.47 -9.79 8.34
CA GLY A 39 -5.17 -9.26 7.94
C GLY A 39 -4.58 -8.25 8.93
N PRO A 40 -3.48 -7.61 8.54
CA PRO A 40 -2.79 -6.61 9.38
C PRO A 40 -3.60 -5.33 9.58
N GLY A 41 -4.43 -4.94 8.61
CA GLY A 41 -5.31 -3.78 8.70
C GLY A 41 -4.54 -2.46 8.83
N TYR A 42 -3.69 -2.15 7.88
CA TYR A 42 -2.96 -0.88 7.85
C TYR A 42 -3.93 0.32 7.83
N VAL A 43 -3.63 1.31 8.65
CA VAL A 43 -4.45 2.52 8.86
C VAL A 43 -3.80 3.75 8.24
N GLY A 44 -2.50 3.88 8.39
CA GLY A 44 -1.68 5.00 7.99
C GLY A 44 -0.43 5.10 8.85
N HIS A 45 0.46 6.03 8.57
CA HIS A 45 1.66 6.25 9.36
C HIS A 45 1.41 7.28 10.49
N ALA A 46 2.12 7.16 11.59
CA ALA A 46 2.02 8.07 12.75
C ALA A 46 2.26 9.56 12.38
N GLN A 47 3.06 9.81 11.36
CA GLN A 47 3.32 11.17 10.85
C GLN A 47 2.11 11.83 10.15
N MET A 48 1.03 11.09 9.92
CA MET A 48 -0.23 11.71 9.45
C MET A 48 -0.90 12.58 10.52
N ALA A 49 -0.57 12.35 11.80
CA ALA A 49 -1.00 13.15 12.95
C ALA A 49 0.18 13.24 13.94
N PRO A 50 1.22 14.06 13.64
CA PRO A 50 2.51 14.00 14.33
C PRO A 50 2.46 14.55 15.76
N GLU A 51 1.67 15.59 16.00
CA GLU A 51 1.65 16.30 17.28
C GLU A 51 0.44 15.92 18.15
N PRO A 52 0.53 16.01 19.48
CA PRO A 52 -0.62 15.80 20.35
C PRO A 52 -1.81 16.69 19.97
N GLY A 53 -2.95 16.05 19.79
CA GLY A 53 -4.19 16.68 19.34
C GLY A 53 -4.34 16.82 17.84
N ASP A 54 -3.34 16.44 17.05
CA ASP A 54 -3.50 16.36 15.60
C ASP A 54 -4.43 15.22 15.21
N TYR A 55 -5.12 15.41 14.09
CA TYR A 55 -5.96 14.39 13.50
C TYR A 55 -5.86 14.38 11.97
N ARG A 56 -6.18 13.22 11.40
CA ARG A 56 -6.39 13.04 9.96
C ARG A 56 -7.60 12.15 9.70
N VAL A 57 -8.55 12.68 8.92
CA VAL A 57 -9.67 11.88 8.40
C VAL A 57 -9.17 10.93 7.33
N LEU A 58 -9.60 9.68 7.37
CA LEU A 58 -9.22 8.64 6.43
C LEU A 58 -10.31 8.50 5.36
N ASP A 59 -10.28 9.34 4.32
CA ASP A 59 -11.32 9.39 3.28
C ASP A 59 -11.45 8.05 2.54
N TRP A 60 -10.35 7.33 2.42
CA TRP A 60 -10.30 5.98 1.83
C TRP A 60 -10.90 4.90 2.74
N ARG A 61 -11.21 5.20 4.01
CA ARG A 61 -11.78 4.26 4.96
C ARG A 61 -13.21 4.63 5.33
N SER A 62 -14.16 3.80 4.87
CA SER A 62 -15.60 4.02 5.11
C SER A 62 -16.05 5.46 4.77
N ASN A 63 -15.54 6.01 3.66
CA ASN A 63 -15.85 7.38 3.21
C ASN A 63 -15.64 8.45 4.29
N GLY A 64 -14.50 8.42 4.98
CA GLY A 64 -14.18 9.38 6.04
C GLY A 64 -14.90 9.12 7.37
N GLY A 65 -15.48 7.94 7.54
CA GLY A 65 -16.15 7.53 8.79
C GLY A 65 -15.21 7.28 9.97
N TRP A 66 -13.88 7.37 9.74
CA TRP A 66 -12.85 7.20 10.75
C TRP A 66 -11.80 8.31 10.65
N ALA A 67 -11.27 8.70 11.80
CA ALA A 67 -10.15 9.63 11.91
C ALA A 67 -9.04 9.04 12.77
N LEU A 68 -7.80 9.19 12.33
CA LEU A 68 -6.60 8.98 13.12
C LEU A 68 -6.40 10.18 14.04
N VAL A 69 -6.20 9.97 15.32
CA VAL A 69 -6.01 11.03 16.32
C VAL A 69 -4.77 10.73 17.16
N ASN A 70 -3.91 11.72 17.34
CA ASN A 70 -2.77 11.62 18.24
C ASN A 70 -3.16 12.05 19.67
N ASN A 71 -3.14 11.11 20.58
CA ASN A 71 -3.44 11.28 22.00
C ASN A 71 -2.15 11.30 22.85
N GLY A 72 -1.28 12.29 22.62
CA GLY A 72 -0.05 12.44 23.39
C GLY A 72 1.02 11.39 23.08
N GLY A 73 1.20 11.05 21.79
CA GLY A 73 2.15 10.05 21.30
C GLY A 73 1.54 8.66 21.10
N ARG A 74 0.35 8.40 21.65
CA ARG A 74 -0.47 7.25 21.27
C ARG A 74 -1.44 7.66 20.18
N HIS A 75 -1.50 6.87 19.11
CA HIS A 75 -2.48 7.07 18.05
C HIS A 75 -3.68 6.14 18.25
N ASP A 76 -4.87 6.69 18.09
CA ASP A 76 -6.13 5.95 18.12
C ASP A 76 -6.91 6.18 16.83
N LEU A 77 -7.65 5.17 16.40
CA LEU A 77 -8.64 5.29 15.34
C LEU A 77 -10.00 5.54 15.97
N VAL A 78 -10.54 6.74 15.76
CA VAL A 78 -11.80 7.19 16.38
C VAL A 78 -12.86 7.34 15.28
N SER A 79 -14.09 6.89 15.57
CA SER A 79 -15.22 7.08 14.65
C SER A 79 -15.48 8.57 14.42
N ASN A 80 -15.55 8.95 13.16
CA ASN A 80 -15.82 10.32 12.72
C ASN A 80 -17.32 10.60 12.48
N VAL A 81 -18.19 9.71 13.02
CA VAL A 81 -19.64 9.79 12.83
C VAL A 81 -20.32 10.11 14.16
N CYS A 82 -20.97 11.27 14.22
CA CYS A 82 -21.67 11.75 15.40
C CYS A 82 -22.77 10.77 15.86
N ARG A 83 -22.81 10.46 17.14
CA ARG A 83 -23.76 9.51 17.73
C ARG A 83 -25.19 10.04 17.80
N HIS A 84 -25.41 11.35 17.53
CA HIS A 84 -26.74 11.95 17.55
C HIS A 84 -27.49 11.74 16.22
N ARG A 85 -26.98 12.33 15.12
CA ARG A 85 -27.65 12.32 13.79
C ARG A 85 -26.69 11.94 12.65
N GLN A 86 -25.69 11.15 12.94
CA GLN A 86 -24.77 10.52 12.00
C GLN A 86 -24.03 11.51 11.07
N ALA A 87 -23.89 12.79 11.48
CA ALA A 87 -23.08 13.73 10.74
C ALA A 87 -21.59 13.37 10.84
N ILE A 88 -20.85 13.52 9.75
CA ILE A 88 -19.37 13.52 9.76
C ILE A 88 -18.92 14.75 10.57
N ILE A 89 -17.99 14.52 11.52
CA ILE A 89 -17.60 15.54 12.50
C ILE A 89 -16.39 16.32 12.03
N LEU A 90 -15.31 15.61 11.70
CA LEU A 90 -14.02 16.17 11.26
C LEU A 90 -13.89 16.08 9.74
N LYS A 91 -13.10 16.97 9.16
CA LYS A 91 -12.75 16.98 7.73
C LYS A 91 -11.24 17.10 7.56
N ASP A 92 -10.72 16.53 6.49
CA ASP A 92 -9.33 16.61 6.09
C ASP A 92 -8.36 16.24 7.23
N HIS A 93 -7.50 17.14 7.63
CA HIS A 93 -6.56 17.02 8.72
C HIS A 93 -6.44 18.34 9.48
N GLY A 94 -5.97 18.29 10.71
CA GLY A 94 -5.81 19.49 11.52
C GLY A 94 -5.54 19.17 12.98
N LYS A 95 -5.79 20.15 13.84
CA LYS A 95 -5.60 20.05 15.28
C LYS A 95 -6.92 20.23 16.03
N LEU A 96 -7.20 19.36 16.99
CA LEU A 96 -8.40 19.42 17.81
C LEU A 96 -8.35 20.67 18.73
N ALA A 97 -9.32 21.54 18.59
CA ALA A 97 -9.43 22.73 19.45
C ALA A 97 -9.69 22.31 20.91
N GLY A 98 -8.77 22.63 21.83
CA GLY A 98 -8.85 22.22 23.21
C GLY A 98 -8.90 20.70 23.43
N GLY A 99 -8.37 19.90 22.50
CA GLY A 99 -8.37 18.43 22.57
C GLY A 99 -9.77 17.81 22.44
N THR A 100 -10.73 18.52 21.85
CA THR A 100 -12.14 18.12 21.82
C THR A 100 -12.62 17.93 20.37
N ILE A 101 -13.29 16.83 20.12
CA ILE A 101 -14.01 16.54 18.87
C ILE A 101 -15.43 17.11 19.01
N THR A 102 -15.79 18.13 18.26
CA THR A 102 -17.08 18.82 18.37
C THR A 102 -17.90 18.73 17.09
N CYS A 103 -19.07 18.13 17.17
CA CYS A 103 -19.99 18.00 16.04
C CYS A 103 -20.47 19.38 15.55
N PRO A 104 -20.36 19.69 14.25
CA PRO A 104 -20.75 21.00 13.72
C PRO A 104 -22.26 21.23 13.77
N LEU A 105 -23.08 20.17 13.82
CA LEU A 105 -24.53 20.26 13.71
C LEU A 105 -25.19 20.74 15.01
N HIS A 106 -25.04 20.02 16.14
CA HIS A 106 -25.68 20.34 17.40
C HIS A 106 -24.69 20.46 18.56
N ARG A 107 -23.40 20.60 18.28
CA ARG A 107 -22.33 20.81 19.26
C ARG A 107 -22.15 19.68 20.28
N TRP A 108 -22.63 18.47 19.95
CA TRP A 108 -22.22 17.31 20.74
C TRP A 108 -20.69 17.22 20.74
N SER A 109 -20.13 17.06 21.92
CA SER A 109 -18.69 17.10 22.12
C SER A 109 -18.16 15.79 22.67
N TYR A 110 -16.96 15.44 22.25
CA TYR A 110 -16.27 14.22 22.65
C TYR A 110 -14.81 14.57 22.95
N SER A 111 -14.17 13.79 23.83
CA SER A 111 -12.71 13.87 23.98
C SER A 111 -12.01 13.37 22.73
N SER A 112 -10.69 13.60 22.63
CA SER A 112 -9.85 13.06 21.56
C SER A 112 -9.87 11.52 21.51
N GLU A 113 -10.23 10.85 22.60
CA GLU A 113 -10.41 9.39 22.67
C GLU A 113 -11.85 8.93 22.36
N GLY A 114 -12.74 9.84 21.99
CA GLY A 114 -14.13 9.55 21.65
C GLY A 114 -15.10 9.50 22.85
N LYS A 115 -14.68 9.80 24.09
CA LYS A 115 -15.57 9.88 25.25
C LYS A 115 -16.56 11.02 25.09
N HIS A 116 -17.86 10.75 25.27
CA HIS A 116 -18.89 11.76 25.21
C HIS A 116 -18.76 12.75 26.39
N LEU A 117 -18.61 14.05 26.09
CA LEU A 117 -18.39 15.10 27.07
C LEU A 117 -19.61 15.97 27.29
N GLY A 118 -20.44 16.17 26.26
CA GLY A 118 -21.60 17.03 26.39
C GLY A 118 -22.57 16.96 25.21
N ALA A 119 -23.86 17.18 25.54
CA ALA A 119 -24.98 17.23 24.61
C ALA A 119 -25.88 18.41 25.00
N PRO A 120 -25.70 19.61 24.34
CA PRO A 120 -26.55 20.75 24.65
C PRO A 120 -28.04 20.43 24.52
N GLU A 121 -28.86 21.05 25.37
CA GLU A 121 -30.32 20.90 25.44
C GLU A 121 -30.81 19.49 25.89
N PHE A 122 -29.92 18.55 26.22
CA PHE A 122 -30.31 17.27 26.82
C PHE A 122 -30.27 17.39 28.34
N PRO A 123 -31.41 17.17 29.04
CA PRO A 123 -31.44 17.25 30.51
C PRO A 123 -30.62 16.13 31.16
N ASP A 124 -30.59 14.95 30.53
CA ASP A 124 -29.78 13.82 30.94
C ASP A 124 -28.65 13.59 29.98
N HIS A 125 -27.46 13.23 30.50
CA HIS A 125 -26.28 12.96 29.65
C HIS A 125 -26.46 11.61 28.92
N PRO A 126 -26.49 11.60 27.57
CA PRO A 126 -26.80 10.39 26.80
C PRO A 126 -25.73 9.27 26.89
N CYS A 127 -24.53 9.58 27.39
CA CYS A 127 -23.41 8.62 27.54
C CYS A 127 -23.09 7.82 26.27
N LEU A 128 -23.10 8.47 25.10
CA LEU A 128 -22.90 7.84 23.80
C LEU A 128 -21.49 8.14 23.25
N ASP A 129 -20.50 7.36 23.67
CA ASP A 129 -19.12 7.47 23.21
C ASP A 129 -19.01 7.17 21.70
N LEU A 130 -18.05 7.81 21.02
CA LEU A 130 -17.62 7.42 19.68
C LEU A 130 -16.86 6.10 19.77
N PRO A 131 -17.13 5.14 18.89
CA PRO A 131 -16.30 3.94 18.76
C PRO A 131 -14.82 4.29 18.56
N ARG A 132 -13.95 3.56 19.26
CA ARG A 132 -12.50 3.71 19.20
C ARG A 132 -11.84 2.35 18.98
N GLN A 133 -10.73 2.34 18.23
CA GLN A 133 -9.90 1.17 18.04
C GLN A 133 -8.45 1.52 18.40
N GLU A 134 -7.82 0.65 19.18
CA GLU A 134 -6.39 0.76 19.49
C GLU A 134 -5.56 0.27 18.32
N LEU A 135 -4.36 0.84 18.16
CA LEU A 135 -3.48 0.56 17.03
C LEU A 135 -2.19 -0.08 17.50
N GLN A 136 -1.75 -1.11 16.78
CA GLN A 136 -0.38 -1.61 16.84
C GLN A 136 0.53 -0.68 16.04
N LYS A 137 1.78 -0.55 16.44
CA LYS A 137 2.77 0.28 15.72
C LYS A 137 3.99 -0.56 15.37
N TRP A 138 4.42 -0.47 14.11
CA TRP A 138 5.69 -1.03 13.61
C TRP A 138 6.35 -0.01 12.68
N ASN A 139 7.58 0.42 12.95
CA ASN A 139 8.33 1.45 12.20
C ASN A 139 7.50 2.70 11.85
N GLY A 140 6.68 3.20 12.79
CA GLY A 140 5.79 4.33 12.55
C GLY A 140 4.47 3.99 11.86
N MET A 141 4.37 2.87 11.18
CA MET A 141 3.16 2.35 10.56
C MET A 141 2.16 1.87 11.62
N LEU A 142 0.88 2.19 11.44
CA LEU A 142 -0.20 1.92 12.39
C LEU A 142 -1.18 0.90 11.83
N PHE A 143 -1.54 -0.08 12.65
CA PHE A 143 -2.37 -1.22 12.24
C PHE A 143 -3.47 -1.49 13.25
N ASN A 144 -4.69 -1.79 12.78
CA ASN A 144 -5.83 -2.18 13.61
C ASN A 144 -6.34 -3.60 13.35
N GLY A 145 -5.63 -4.36 12.53
CA GLY A 145 -6.00 -5.73 12.18
C GLY A 145 -5.75 -6.73 13.30
N LYS A 146 -6.14 -7.98 13.05
CA LYS A 146 -6.04 -9.07 14.03
C LYS A 146 -4.65 -9.71 14.09
N ARG A 147 -3.77 -9.39 13.15
CA ARG A 147 -2.43 -9.97 13.09
C ARG A 147 -1.48 -9.26 14.04
N ASP A 148 -0.55 -10.02 14.60
CA ASP A 148 0.62 -9.49 15.30
C ASP A 148 1.69 -9.12 14.26
N VAL A 149 1.72 -7.84 13.89
CA VAL A 149 2.60 -7.31 12.84
C VAL A 149 4.08 -7.48 13.21
N ALA A 150 4.45 -7.25 14.46
CA ALA A 150 5.82 -7.40 14.91
C ALA A 150 6.30 -8.85 14.79
N ARG A 151 5.42 -9.81 15.05
CA ARG A 151 5.70 -11.24 14.88
C ARG A 151 5.81 -11.64 13.41
N ASP A 152 4.89 -11.15 12.58
CA ASP A 152 4.89 -11.47 11.14
C ASP A 152 6.17 -10.99 10.47
N LEU A 153 6.65 -9.79 10.81
CA LEU A 153 7.81 -9.13 10.23
C LEU A 153 9.12 -9.32 11.04
N ALA A 154 9.11 -10.16 12.09
CA ALA A 154 10.27 -10.38 12.97
C ALA A 154 11.52 -10.91 12.26
N LYS A 155 11.35 -11.53 11.09
CA LYS A 155 12.45 -12.11 10.29
C LYS A 155 12.72 -11.33 9.01
N LEU A 156 12.12 -10.15 8.86
CA LEU A 156 12.31 -9.32 7.68
C LEU A 156 13.77 -8.87 7.57
N GLY A 157 14.48 -9.38 6.56
CA GLY A 157 15.91 -9.15 6.38
C GLY A 157 16.25 -7.71 5.99
N VAL A 158 15.31 -7.02 5.32
CA VAL A 158 15.43 -5.63 4.86
C VAL A 158 14.79 -4.61 5.82
N ALA A 159 14.57 -4.98 7.07
CA ALA A 159 13.88 -4.11 8.03
C ALA A 159 14.61 -2.77 8.27
N SER A 160 15.95 -2.77 8.17
CA SER A 160 16.78 -1.55 8.33
C SER A 160 16.65 -0.57 7.17
N GLU A 161 16.41 -1.06 5.96
CA GLU A 161 16.20 -0.25 4.76
C GLU A 161 14.81 0.38 4.75
N LEU A 162 13.85 -0.27 5.42
CA LEU A 162 12.45 0.18 5.53
C LEU A 162 12.17 0.91 6.86
N ASP A 163 13.19 1.52 7.46
CA ASP A 163 13.05 2.34 8.67
C ASP A 163 12.71 3.79 8.30
N PHE A 164 11.64 4.31 8.88
CA PHE A 164 11.17 5.69 8.69
C PHE A 164 11.81 6.70 9.65
N GLU A 165 12.76 6.27 10.50
CA GLU A 165 13.50 7.20 11.36
C GLU A 165 14.30 8.22 10.51
N GLY A 166 14.13 9.51 10.80
CA GLY A 166 14.75 10.59 10.04
C GLY A 166 14.06 10.95 8.72
N TYR A 167 12.95 10.29 8.38
CA TYR A 167 12.12 10.62 7.22
C TYR A 167 10.90 11.46 7.63
N LEU A 168 10.47 12.36 6.75
CA LEU A 168 9.26 13.15 6.91
C LEU A 168 8.21 12.76 5.86
N LEU A 169 6.95 12.66 6.28
CA LEU A 169 5.82 12.55 5.38
C LEU A 169 5.70 13.83 4.56
N ASN A 170 5.87 13.72 3.25
CA ASN A 170 5.74 14.84 2.32
C ASN A 170 4.32 14.95 1.74
N LYS A 171 3.74 13.83 1.31
CA LYS A 171 2.47 13.82 0.59
C LYS A 171 1.70 12.53 0.80
N VAL A 172 0.37 12.64 0.80
CA VAL A 172 -0.56 11.50 0.70
C VAL A 172 -1.46 11.74 -0.49
N GLU A 173 -1.53 10.77 -1.39
CA GLU A 173 -2.35 10.79 -2.59
C GLU A 173 -3.33 9.62 -2.59
N THR A 174 -4.43 9.79 -3.31
CA THR A 174 -5.44 8.73 -3.49
C THR A 174 -5.77 8.62 -4.97
N VAL A 175 -5.65 7.40 -5.51
CA VAL A 175 -5.95 7.10 -6.91
C VAL A 175 -7.01 6.01 -6.96
N GLU A 176 -8.06 6.20 -7.77
CA GLU A 176 -9.08 5.17 -8.01
C GLU A 176 -8.74 4.38 -9.28
N TYR A 177 -8.82 3.06 -9.19
CA TYR A 177 -8.58 2.15 -10.30
C TYR A 177 -9.85 1.35 -10.65
N ALA A 178 -10.05 1.12 -11.95
CA ALA A 178 -11.19 0.37 -12.51
C ALA A 178 -10.83 -1.10 -12.78
N PHE A 179 -10.18 -1.75 -11.81
CA PHE A 179 -9.81 -3.16 -11.86
C PHE A 179 -9.73 -3.78 -10.46
N ASN A 180 -9.62 -5.11 -10.41
CA ASN A 180 -9.48 -5.85 -9.17
C ASN A 180 -8.14 -5.55 -8.49
N TRP A 181 -8.15 -5.38 -7.17
CA TRP A 181 -6.95 -5.12 -6.38
C TRP A 181 -5.85 -6.16 -6.55
N LYS A 182 -6.21 -7.44 -6.77
CA LYS A 182 -5.25 -8.52 -7.04
C LYS A 182 -4.48 -8.30 -8.34
N THR A 183 -5.13 -7.74 -9.36
CA THR A 183 -4.48 -7.45 -10.64
C THR A 183 -3.31 -6.49 -10.47
N PHE A 184 -3.44 -5.47 -9.61
CA PHE A 184 -2.33 -4.57 -9.30
C PHE A 184 -1.21 -5.29 -8.54
N ILE A 185 -1.57 -6.07 -7.49
CA ILE A 185 -0.56 -6.82 -6.72
C ILE A 185 0.19 -7.82 -7.60
N GLU A 186 -0.46 -8.45 -8.56
CA GLU A 186 0.18 -9.36 -9.52
C GLU A 186 1.22 -8.65 -10.38
N VAL A 187 0.86 -7.51 -10.96
CA VAL A 187 1.79 -6.68 -11.75
C VAL A 187 2.94 -6.19 -10.87
N TYR A 188 2.66 -5.77 -9.64
CA TYR A 188 3.68 -5.33 -8.68
C TYR A 188 4.64 -6.47 -8.25
N LEU A 189 4.21 -7.73 -8.28
CA LEU A 189 4.97 -8.91 -7.82
C LEU A 189 5.63 -9.70 -8.97
N GLU A 190 5.75 -9.08 -10.14
CA GLU A 190 6.48 -9.70 -11.24
C GLU A 190 7.39 -8.67 -11.92
N ASP A 191 8.63 -9.07 -12.21
CA ASP A 191 9.66 -8.21 -12.81
C ASP A 191 9.85 -8.48 -14.31
N TYR A 192 9.11 -9.45 -14.87
CA TYR A 192 9.28 -9.88 -16.26
C TYR A 192 8.87 -8.77 -17.25
N HIS A 193 7.88 -7.94 -16.90
CA HIS A 193 7.44 -6.81 -17.70
C HIS A 193 8.31 -5.55 -17.53
N VAL A 194 9.11 -5.42 -16.45
CA VAL A 194 9.84 -4.19 -16.10
C VAL A 194 10.73 -3.73 -17.25
N GLY A 195 11.51 -4.63 -17.83
CA GLY A 195 12.41 -4.28 -18.94
C GLY A 195 11.70 -3.86 -20.23
N PRO A 196 10.75 -4.65 -20.75
CA PRO A 196 10.08 -4.36 -22.01
C PRO A 196 8.96 -3.31 -21.92
N PHE A 197 8.33 -3.11 -20.75
CA PHE A 197 7.13 -2.27 -20.61
C PHE A 197 7.41 -0.89 -19.99
N HIS A 198 8.40 -0.78 -19.08
CA HIS A 198 8.77 0.47 -18.43
C HIS A 198 10.05 1.08 -19.00
N PRO A 199 9.99 1.98 -19.99
CA PRO A 199 11.19 2.60 -20.55
C PRO A 199 12.05 3.30 -19.50
N GLY A 200 11.40 4.02 -18.56
CA GLY A 200 12.05 4.74 -17.46
C GLY A 200 12.60 3.82 -16.41
N LEU A 201 11.71 3.09 -15.70
CA LEU A 201 12.07 2.20 -14.60
C LEU A 201 13.06 1.11 -15.05
N GLY A 202 12.85 0.47 -16.20
CA GLY A 202 13.74 -0.57 -16.73
C GLY A 202 15.15 -0.09 -17.11
N LYS A 203 15.41 1.23 -17.00
CA LYS A 203 16.77 1.81 -17.10
C LYS A 203 17.26 2.39 -15.76
N PHE A 204 16.42 2.34 -14.74
CA PHE A 204 16.79 2.67 -13.36
C PHE A 204 17.17 1.40 -12.60
N VAL A 205 16.32 0.36 -12.65
CA VAL A 205 16.57 -0.94 -12.01
C VAL A 205 17.04 -2.00 -13.02
N THR A 206 17.66 -3.06 -12.49
CA THR A 206 17.93 -4.29 -13.25
C THR A 206 17.45 -5.51 -12.48
N CYS A 207 16.75 -6.39 -13.17
CA CYS A 207 16.30 -7.67 -12.63
C CYS A 207 17.36 -8.78 -12.72
N ASP A 208 18.55 -8.50 -13.26
CA ASP A 208 19.68 -9.44 -13.27
C ASP A 208 20.15 -9.80 -11.85
N ASP A 209 19.96 -8.86 -10.89
CA ASP A 209 20.28 -9.01 -9.47
C ASP A 209 19.04 -9.24 -8.60
N LEU A 210 17.94 -9.68 -9.19
CA LEU A 210 16.69 -9.93 -8.45
C LEU A 210 16.88 -10.97 -7.35
N ARG A 211 16.45 -10.62 -6.15
CA ARG A 211 16.44 -11.50 -4.97
C ARG A 211 15.08 -11.45 -4.30
N TRP A 212 14.56 -12.62 -3.95
CA TRP A 212 13.31 -12.76 -3.20
C TRP A 212 13.60 -13.14 -1.75
N GLU A 213 12.88 -12.50 -0.84
CA GLU A 213 12.68 -12.94 0.53
C GLU A 213 11.18 -13.20 0.74
N MET A 214 10.81 -14.38 1.23
CA MET A 214 9.41 -14.79 1.33
C MET A 214 9.08 -15.24 2.76
N GLY A 215 8.06 -14.62 3.34
CA GLY A 215 7.45 -15.01 4.62
C GLY A 215 6.03 -15.51 4.43
N ASN A 216 5.38 -15.93 5.51
CA ASN A 216 4.01 -16.44 5.42
C ASN A 216 2.99 -15.37 4.99
N TRP A 217 3.25 -14.10 5.32
CA TRP A 217 2.38 -12.96 5.06
C TRP A 217 3.08 -11.83 4.33
N TYR A 218 4.25 -12.04 3.79
CA TYR A 218 4.97 -11.05 3.03
C TYR A 218 5.87 -11.67 1.96
N SER A 219 6.21 -10.87 0.99
CA SER A 219 7.33 -11.07 0.10
C SER A 219 8.11 -9.78 -0.07
N VAL A 220 9.41 -9.90 -0.31
CA VAL A 220 10.29 -8.78 -0.64
C VAL A 220 11.01 -9.10 -1.92
N GLN A 221 11.04 -8.16 -2.83
CA GLN A 221 11.93 -8.20 -3.99
C GLN A 221 12.98 -7.09 -3.86
N THR A 222 14.23 -7.45 -4.10
CA THR A 222 15.35 -6.51 -4.15
C THR A 222 15.97 -6.58 -5.52
N VAL A 223 16.05 -5.45 -6.21
CA VAL A 223 16.58 -5.33 -7.58
C VAL A 223 17.83 -4.45 -7.62
N GLY A 224 18.71 -4.73 -8.57
CA GLY A 224 19.95 -4.00 -8.78
C GLY A 224 19.75 -2.65 -9.45
N VAL A 225 20.85 -1.92 -9.60
CA VAL A 225 20.90 -0.64 -10.32
C VAL A 225 21.30 -0.88 -11.76
N HIS A 226 20.53 -0.39 -12.72
CA HIS A 226 20.84 -0.56 -14.13
C HIS A 226 22.00 0.33 -14.57
N ASN A 227 23.09 -0.29 -15.02
CA ASN A 227 24.24 0.39 -15.66
C ASN A 227 24.69 1.68 -14.94
N ALA A 228 24.79 1.63 -13.60
CA ALA A 228 25.16 2.77 -12.75
C ALA A 228 24.38 4.07 -13.06
N LEU A 229 23.13 3.96 -13.50
CA LEU A 229 22.26 5.07 -13.93
C LEU A 229 22.76 5.88 -15.12
N GLY A 230 23.64 5.30 -15.97
CA GLY A 230 24.31 6.04 -17.05
C GLY A 230 23.44 6.37 -18.25
N LYS A 231 22.29 5.68 -18.44
CA LYS A 231 21.42 5.89 -19.60
C LYS A 231 19.94 5.82 -19.17
N PRO A 232 19.31 6.96 -18.93
CA PRO A 232 17.88 7.00 -18.60
C PRO A 232 17.02 6.56 -19.80
N GLY A 233 15.86 5.98 -19.52
CA GLY A 233 14.93 5.48 -20.54
C GLY A 233 13.82 6.47 -20.91
N SER A 234 13.63 7.52 -20.12
CA SER A 234 12.70 8.62 -20.40
C SER A 234 13.27 9.95 -19.90
N ASP A 235 12.68 11.07 -20.34
CA ASP A 235 13.09 12.41 -19.86
C ASP A 235 12.74 12.59 -18.36
N VAL A 236 11.68 11.97 -17.88
CA VAL A 236 11.28 12.00 -16.47
C VAL A 236 12.31 11.26 -15.62
N TYR A 237 12.68 10.05 -16.03
CA TYR A 237 13.72 9.28 -15.33
C TYR A 237 15.12 9.89 -15.47
N LYS A 238 15.38 10.66 -16.54
CA LYS A 238 16.64 11.42 -16.65
C LYS A 238 16.77 12.40 -15.47
N MET A 239 15.74 13.16 -15.18
CA MET A 239 15.74 14.06 -14.03
C MET A 239 15.95 13.30 -12.71
N TRP A 240 15.30 12.16 -12.55
CA TRP A 240 15.44 11.32 -11.38
C TRP A 240 16.86 10.76 -11.22
N HIS A 241 17.46 10.21 -12.29
CA HIS A 241 18.87 9.75 -12.30
C HIS A 241 19.84 10.88 -11.89
N GLU A 242 19.66 12.07 -12.46
CA GLU A 242 20.49 13.23 -12.17
C GLU A 242 20.39 13.63 -10.68
N GLN A 243 19.20 13.63 -10.10
CA GLN A 243 19.01 13.96 -8.67
C GLN A 243 19.63 12.90 -7.75
N VAL A 244 19.43 11.60 -8.05
CA VAL A 244 20.03 10.52 -7.26
C VAL A 244 21.56 10.61 -7.30
N LEU A 245 22.15 10.76 -8.47
CA LEU A 245 23.61 10.84 -8.63
C LEU A 245 24.16 12.14 -7.99
N ARG A 246 23.47 13.28 -8.14
CA ARG A 246 23.85 14.54 -7.49
C ARG A 246 23.89 14.39 -5.97
N TYR A 247 22.85 13.83 -5.38
CA TYR A 247 22.76 13.67 -3.91
C TYR A 247 23.78 12.66 -3.38
N ARG A 248 24.20 11.71 -4.20
CA ARG A 248 25.19 10.67 -3.90
C ARG A 248 26.62 11.00 -4.37
N ASN A 249 26.91 12.25 -4.74
CA ASN A 249 28.22 12.69 -5.23
C ASN A 249 28.74 11.87 -6.46
N GLY A 250 27.82 11.44 -7.33
CA GLY A 250 28.12 10.65 -8.51
C GLY A 250 28.18 9.14 -8.30
N GLU A 251 28.05 8.66 -7.05
CA GLU A 251 28.09 7.24 -6.74
C GLU A 251 26.72 6.60 -6.97
N PRO A 252 26.63 5.44 -7.66
CA PRO A 252 25.38 4.72 -7.80
C PRO A 252 24.88 4.20 -6.46
N PRO A 253 23.55 4.05 -6.26
CA PRO A 253 23.00 3.49 -5.03
C PRO A 253 23.30 1.99 -4.93
N PRO A 254 23.25 1.40 -3.69
CA PRO A 254 23.52 -0.02 -3.48
C PRO A 254 22.46 -0.95 -4.09
N HIS A 255 21.23 -0.45 -4.22
CA HIS A 255 20.08 -1.12 -4.81
C HIS A 255 19.34 -0.16 -5.73
N GLY A 256 18.68 -0.69 -6.76
CA GLY A 256 17.75 0.08 -7.59
C GLY A 256 16.44 0.33 -6.83
N ALA A 257 15.90 -0.73 -6.23
CA ALA A 257 14.74 -0.66 -5.35
C ALA A 257 14.67 -1.88 -4.41
N ILE A 258 13.90 -1.72 -3.35
CA ILE A 258 13.46 -2.81 -2.47
C ILE A 258 11.94 -2.65 -2.31
N TRP A 259 11.18 -3.70 -2.62
CA TRP A 259 9.73 -3.68 -2.61
C TRP A 259 9.19 -4.77 -1.68
N LEU A 260 8.72 -4.38 -0.51
CA LEU A 260 7.99 -5.25 0.42
C LEU A 260 6.51 -5.22 0.08
N THR A 261 5.90 -6.38 -0.09
CA THR A 261 4.44 -6.53 -0.05
C THR A 261 4.08 -7.27 1.24
N TYR A 262 3.46 -6.57 2.19
CA TYR A 262 2.86 -7.17 3.37
C TYR A 262 1.39 -7.47 3.08
N TYR A 263 1.08 -8.74 2.97
CA TYR A 263 -0.20 -9.22 2.49
C TYR A 263 -1.38 -8.83 3.39
N PRO A 264 -2.56 -8.56 2.82
CA PRO A 264 -2.87 -8.72 1.39
C PRO A 264 -2.49 -7.51 0.51
N ASN A 265 -2.32 -6.30 1.05
CA ASN A 265 -2.49 -5.07 0.29
C ASN A 265 -1.57 -3.91 0.65
N VAL A 266 -0.55 -4.12 1.48
CA VAL A 266 0.38 -3.05 1.90
C VAL A 266 1.72 -3.24 1.21
N MET A 267 2.11 -2.26 0.41
CA MET A 267 3.42 -2.21 -0.24
C MET A 267 4.27 -1.15 0.43
N VAL A 268 5.50 -1.48 0.80
CA VAL A 268 6.48 -0.54 1.33
C VAL A 268 7.69 -0.58 0.42
N GLU A 269 8.03 0.55 -0.15
CA GLU A 269 8.99 0.69 -1.22
C GLU A 269 10.17 1.54 -0.77
N TRP A 270 11.35 1.02 -0.94
CA TRP A 270 12.58 1.79 -0.79
C TRP A 270 13.16 2.10 -2.17
N TYR A 271 13.45 3.36 -2.36
CA TYR A 271 14.30 3.86 -3.45
C TYR A 271 15.42 4.72 -2.83
N PRO A 272 16.48 5.07 -3.57
CA PRO A 272 17.55 5.91 -3.03
C PRO A 272 17.01 7.21 -2.40
N HIS A 273 17.10 7.29 -1.06
CA HIS A 273 16.61 8.40 -0.24
C HIS A 273 15.08 8.64 -0.31
N VAL A 274 14.31 7.59 -0.52
CA VAL A 274 12.85 7.66 -0.57
C VAL A 274 12.25 6.41 0.06
N LEU A 275 11.20 6.60 0.85
CA LEU A 275 10.29 5.53 1.24
C LEU A 275 8.88 5.88 0.75
N VAL A 276 8.19 4.88 0.21
CA VAL A 276 6.80 5.01 -0.22
C VAL A 276 5.98 3.92 0.47
N ILE A 277 4.80 4.26 0.96
CA ILE A 277 3.79 3.27 1.36
C ILE A 277 2.65 3.37 0.37
N SER A 278 2.30 2.27 -0.24
CA SER A 278 1.17 2.16 -1.16
C SER A 278 0.19 1.11 -0.64
N THR A 279 -1.09 1.43 -0.53
CA THR A 279 -2.09 0.54 0.07
C THR A 279 -3.34 0.46 -0.77
N LEU A 280 -3.70 -0.74 -1.20
CA LEU A 280 -4.88 -0.99 -2.01
C LEU A 280 -6.11 -1.29 -1.16
N HIS A 281 -7.18 -0.54 -1.36
CA HIS A 281 -8.45 -0.70 -0.68
C HIS A 281 -9.52 -1.15 -1.68
N PRO A 282 -9.99 -2.42 -1.64
CA PRO A 282 -11.07 -2.89 -2.51
C PRO A 282 -12.34 -2.06 -2.37
N ARG A 283 -13.03 -1.83 -3.49
CA ARG A 283 -14.35 -1.16 -3.59
C ARG A 283 -15.35 -2.01 -4.35
N GLY A 284 -15.16 -3.31 -4.35
CA GLY A 284 -15.90 -4.31 -5.10
C GLY A 284 -14.94 -5.07 -6.02
N PRO A 285 -15.45 -6.06 -6.78
CA PRO A 285 -14.63 -6.95 -7.59
C PRO A 285 -13.75 -6.23 -8.62
N GLU A 286 -14.22 -5.11 -9.15
CA GLU A 286 -13.61 -4.45 -10.30
C GLU A 286 -13.19 -3.02 -10.02
N LYS A 287 -13.08 -2.66 -8.75
CA LYS A 287 -12.66 -1.31 -8.35
C LYS A 287 -11.82 -1.37 -7.08
N CYS A 288 -10.75 -0.62 -7.06
CA CYS A 288 -9.97 -0.39 -5.85
C CYS A 288 -9.49 1.06 -5.76
N VAL A 289 -9.08 1.44 -4.56
CA VAL A 289 -8.45 2.74 -4.28
C VAL A 289 -7.04 2.47 -3.78
N ASN A 290 -6.05 3.10 -4.38
CA ASN A 290 -4.68 3.12 -3.90
C ASN A 290 -4.43 4.39 -3.10
N VAL A 291 -3.90 4.26 -1.89
CA VAL A 291 -3.42 5.36 -1.06
C VAL A 291 -1.90 5.31 -1.07
N ILE A 292 -1.27 6.40 -1.49
CA ILE A 292 0.18 6.49 -1.70
C ILE A 292 0.73 7.56 -0.76
N GLU A 293 1.72 7.22 0.02
CA GLU A 293 2.37 8.06 1.01
C GLU A 293 3.86 8.20 0.66
N PHE A 294 4.34 9.43 0.45
CA PHE A 294 5.74 9.71 0.12
C PHE A 294 6.50 10.24 1.31
N TYR A 295 7.65 9.64 1.59
CA TYR A 295 8.56 10.00 2.69
C TYR A 295 9.97 10.27 2.16
N TYR A 296 10.58 11.33 2.63
CA TYR A 296 11.96 11.71 2.30
C TYR A 296 12.73 11.99 3.56
N PRO A 297 14.07 11.78 3.59
CA PRO A 297 14.93 12.30 4.64
C PRO A 297 14.61 13.78 4.92
N GLU A 298 14.66 14.19 6.18
CA GLU A 298 14.28 15.55 6.61
C GLU A 298 14.94 16.64 5.77
N GLU A 299 16.22 16.51 5.48
CA GLU A 299 16.98 17.46 4.65
C GLU A 299 16.46 17.54 3.21
N ILE A 300 16.06 16.41 2.61
CA ILE A 300 15.47 16.39 1.27
C ILE A 300 14.06 16.97 1.31
N ALA A 301 13.24 16.54 2.25
CA ALA A 301 11.86 17.00 2.38
C ALA A 301 11.76 18.52 2.54
N LEU A 302 12.72 19.14 3.25
CA LEU A 302 12.69 20.57 3.58
C LEU A 302 13.46 21.44 2.59
N PHE A 303 14.54 20.95 1.97
CA PHE A 303 15.47 21.80 1.23
C PHE A 303 15.74 21.38 -0.21
N GLU A 304 15.25 20.23 -0.67
CA GLU A 304 15.53 19.69 -2.00
C GLU A 304 14.24 19.46 -2.83
N PRO A 305 13.46 20.52 -3.14
CA PRO A 305 12.19 20.39 -3.85
C PRO A 305 12.35 19.77 -5.25
N GLU A 306 13.49 19.99 -5.93
CA GLU A 306 13.76 19.41 -7.25
C GLU A 306 13.95 17.89 -7.17
N PHE A 307 14.55 17.38 -6.09
CA PHE A 307 14.67 15.94 -5.83
C PHE A 307 13.29 15.32 -5.63
N VAL A 308 12.47 15.91 -4.76
CA VAL A 308 11.10 15.46 -4.47
C VAL A 308 10.26 15.44 -5.74
N GLU A 309 10.29 16.52 -6.54
CA GLU A 309 9.53 16.62 -7.79
C GLU A 309 9.97 15.57 -8.82
N ALA A 310 11.27 15.39 -9.01
CA ALA A 310 11.81 14.41 -9.96
C ALA A 310 11.41 12.99 -9.59
N GLN A 311 11.50 12.64 -8.30
CA GLN A 311 11.11 11.32 -7.82
C GLN A 311 9.61 11.06 -7.98
N GLN A 312 8.75 11.99 -7.55
CA GLN A 312 7.31 11.82 -7.68
C GLN A 312 6.86 11.72 -9.14
N LYS A 313 7.48 12.47 -10.05
CA LYS A 313 7.22 12.34 -11.49
C LYS A 313 7.61 10.96 -12.02
N ALA A 314 8.77 10.43 -11.62
CA ALA A 314 9.22 9.09 -12.01
C ALA A 314 8.26 8.01 -11.48
N TYR A 315 7.86 8.11 -10.22
CA TYR A 315 6.86 7.23 -9.62
C TYR A 315 5.52 7.24 -10.40
N HIS A 316 5.01 8.43 -10.71
CA HIS A 316 3.75 8.58 -11.45
C HIS A 316 3.86 8.14 -12.93
N GLU A 317 5.04 8.21 -13.56
CA GLU A 317 5.25 7.65 -14.90
C GLU A 317 5.05 6.14 -14.85
N THR A 318 5.75 5.44 -13.97
CA THR A 318 5.62 3.99 -13.78
C THR A 318 4.21 3.58 -13.37
N ALA A 319 3.62 4.27 -12.39
CA ALA A 319 2.27 3.95 -11.91
C ALA A 319 1.18 4.06 -13.00
N ARG A 320 1.31 4.99 -13.95
CA ARG A 320 0.40 5.11 -15.11
C ARG A 320 0.59 3.98 -16.12
N GLU A 321 1.82 3.55 -16.32
CA GLU A 321 2.13 2.40 -17.16
C GLU A 321 1.54 1.12 -16.55
N ASP A 322 1.69 0.91 -15.24
CA ASP A 322 1.08 -0.21 -14.52
C ASP A 322 -0.45 -0.17 -14.56
N GLU A 323 -1.07 1.00 -14.43
CA GLU A 323 -2.51 1.15 -14.58
C GLU A 323 -2.97 0.70 -15.97
N GLU A 324 -2.27 1.11 -17.04
CA GLU A 324 -2.59 0.72 -18.41
C GLU A 324 -2.57 -0.80 -18.58
N ILE A 325 -1.54 -1.50 -18.08
CA ILE A 325 -1.45 -2.94 -18.24
C ILE A 325 -2.48 -3.68 -17.36
N CYS A 326 -2.77 -3.19 -16.15
CA CYS A 326 -3.83 -3.74 -15.30
C CYS A 326 -5.21 -3.66 -15.95
N VAL A 327 -5.53 -2.56 -16.65
CA VAL A 327 -6.76 -2.42 -17.42
C VAL A 327 -6.80 -3.45 -18.54
N ARG A 328 -5.73 -3.57 -19.35
CA ARG A 328 -5.64 -4.55 -20.45
C ARG A 328 -5.77 -5.99 -19.96
N MET A 329 -5.15 -6.34 -18.82
CA MET A 329 -5.28 -7.66 -18.20
C MET A 329 -6.73 -7.93 -17.77
N THR A 330 -7.40 -6.94 -17.20
CA THR A 330 -8.81 -7.03 -16.79
C THR A 330 -9.72 -7.25 -17.99
N GLU A 331 -9.52 -6.51 -19.07
CA GLU A 331 -10.27 -6.67 -20.33
C GLU A 331 -10.05 -8.06 -20.95
N GLY A 332 -8.80 -8.53 -20.98
CA GLY A 332 -8.46 -9.85 -21.48
C GLY A 332 -9.10 -10.98 -20.66
N ARG A 333 -9.00 -10.91 -19.33
CA ARG A 333 -9.65 -11.86 -18.41
C ARG A 333 -11.17 -11.89 -18.58
N ARG A 334 -11.78 -10.72 -18.74
CA ARG A 334 -13.21 -10.61 -18.98
C ARG A 334 -13.62 -11.24 -20.31
N ALA A 335 -12.85 -11.04 -21.38
CA ALA A 335 -13.11 -11.65 -22.68
C ALA A 335 -13.07 -13.18 -22.60
N LEU A 336 -12.03 -13.74 -21.93
CA LEU A 336 -11.95 -15.19 -21.71
C LEU A 336 -13.14 -15.72 -20.90
N LEU A 337 -13.51 -15.02 -19.83
CA LEU A 337 -14.64 -15.42 -18.97
C LEU A 337 -15.98 -15.44 -19.76
N LEU A 338 -16.21 -14.42 -20.59
CA LEU A 338 -17.42 -14.35 -21.43
C LEU A 338 -17.48 -15.47 -22.48
N ASP A 339 -16.32 -15.89 -22.99
CA ASP A 339 -16.21 -17.03 -23.91
C ASP A 339 -16.25 -18.40 -23.21
N GLY A 340 -16.34 -18.42 -21.87
CA GLY A 340 -16.30 -19.67 -21.08
C GLY A 340 -14.95 -20.36 -21.13
N ARG A 341 -13.87 -19.62 -21.35
CA ARG A 341 -12.48 -20.11 -21.44
C ARG A 341 -11.74 -19.83 -20.17
N GLU A 342 -11.11 -20.87 -19.60
CA GLU A 342 -10.22 -20.77 -18.43
C GLU A 342 -8.78 -21.04 -18.92
N GLU A 343 -8.07 -19.99 -19.32
CA GLU A 343 -6.75 -20.10 -19.93
C GLU A 343 -5.71 -19.33 -19.11
N HIS A 344 -4.60 -19.98 -18.83
CA HIS A 344 -3.48 -19.43 -18.08
C HIS A 344 -2.15 -19.73 -18.76
N GLY A 345 -1.23 -18.76 -18.74
CA GLY A 345 0.15 -18.96 -19.17
C GLY A 345 1.00 -19.64 -18.10
N PRO A 346 2.21 -20.06 -18.42
CA PRO A 346 3.20 -20.50 -17.40
C PRO A 346 3.75 -19.27 -16.66
N TYR A 347 4.24 -19.49 -15.45
CA TYR A 347 5.05 -18.47 -14.74
C TYR A 347 6.50 -18.50 -15.21
N GLN A 348 7.11 -17.34 -15.27
CA GLN A 348 8.54 -17.18 -15.51
C GLN A 348 9.29 -17.08 -14.18
N SER A 349 10.17 -18.03 -13.89
CA SER A 349 11.03 -18.00 -12.70
C SER A 349 12.43 -17.50 -13.12
N PRO A 350 13.08 -16.61 -12.32
CA PRO A 350 12.65 -16.14 -10.99
C PRO A 350 11.77 -14.90 -10.98
N MET A 351 11.45 -14.28 -12.14
CA MET A 351 10.85 -12.94 -12.19
C MET A 351 9.39 -12.90 -11.72
N GLU A 352 8.65 -14.02 -11.79
CA GLU A 352 7.25 -14.13 -11.36
C GLU A 352 7.08 -14.98 -10.08
N ASP A 353 8.16 -15.30 -9.35
CA ASP A 353 8.09 -16.13 -8.14
C ASP A 353 7.27 -15.44 -7.03
N GLY A 354 7.29 -14.10 -6.97
CA GLY A 354 6.45 -13.31 -6.05
C GLY A 354 4.97 -13.48 -6.33
N MET A 355 4.57 -13.47 -7.60
CA MET A 355 3.18 -13.70 -8.01
C MET A 355 2.72 -15.13 -7.67
N VAL A 356 3.58 -16.13 -7.88
CA VAL A 356 3.30 -17.53 -7.46
C VAL A 356 3.03 -17.59 -5.96
N HIS A 357 3.90 -16.97 -5.15
CA HIS A 357 3.77 -16.93 -3.69
C HIS A 357 2.47 -16.24 -3.25
N PHE A 358 2.11 -15.13 -3.89
CA PHE A 358 0.86 -14.41 -3.65
C PHE A 358 -0.37 -15.25 -4.00
N HIS A 359 -0.38 -15.94 -5.13
CA HIS A 359 -1.49 -16.82 -5.51
C HIS A 359 -1.67 -17.99 -4.54
N GLU A 360 -0.57 -18.57 -4.05
CA GLU A 360 -0.62 -19.60 -2.99
C GLU A 360 -1.17 -19.03 -1.68
N PHE A 361 -0.75 -17.81 -1.31
CA PHE A 361 -1.28 -17.11 -0.16
C PHE A 361 -2.80 -16.92 -0.27
N ILE A 362 -3.31 -16.37 -1.38
CA ILE A 362 -4.74 -16.16 -1.60
C ILE A 362 -5.52 -17.47 -1.48
N ARG A 363 -5.07 -18.55 -2.13
CA ARG A 363 -5.73 -19.86 -2.04
C ARG A 363 -5.74 -20.42 -0.62
N ARG A 364 -4.65 -20.25 0.11
CA ARG A 364 -4.55 -20.72 1.50
C ARG A 364 -5.56 -20.02 2.41
N GLU A 365 -5.73 -18.70 2.23
CA GLU A 365 -6.56 -17.91 3.12
C GLU A 365 -8.05 -17.98 2.77
N ILE A 366 -8.42 -18.02 1.47
CA ILE A 366 -9.83 -17.97 1.06
C ILE A 366 -10.33 -19.19 0.29
N GLY A 367 -9.45 -20.06 -0.21
CA GLY A 367 -9.83 -21.16 -1.13
C GLY A 367 -10.86 -22.16 -0.58
N GLN A 368 -11.07 -22.20 0.74
CA GLN A 368 -12.12 -23.03 1.35
C GLN A 368 -13.49 -22.33 1.44
N HIS A 369 -13.54 -21.05 1.07
CA HIS A 369 -14.68 -20.18 1.28
C HIS A 369 -15.31 -19.70 -0.04
N VAL A 370 -14.74 -20.11 -1.18
CA VAL A 370 -15.13 -19.73 -2.54
C VAL A 370 -15.25 -20.94 -3.45
#